data_6ce1cb157ed62e261a38ae73787ff8b1
#
_entry.id   6ce1cb157ed62e261a38ae73787ff8b1
#
_cell.length_a   1.000
_cell.length_b   1.000
_cell.length_c   1.000
_cell.angle_alpha   90.00
_cell.angle_beta   90.00
_cell.angle_gamma   90.00
#
_symmetry.space_group_name_H-M   'P 1'
#
loop_
_entity.id
_entity.type
_entity.pdbx_description
1 polymer ?
#
loop_
_entity_poly.entity_id
_entity_poly.type
_entity_poly.pdbx_seq_one_letter_code
_entity_poly.pdbx_strand_id
1 'polypeptide(L)'
;MKIKLDKSSFNQGLKMLKSEYKILAPKTTPFKGTFSDTDITKYEEISSIEEIEFNKKSNFSAKETILPITQVLFYFTEKEYKTSDIDDKKLLVFLRACDLNGIKRIDEIYLDIKDSDLEIFEGEICDFEVDYVKENIINLEVPENIDIVELSKHTMWDEYDTRCIACGKCNFVCPTCTCFTMQDIYYKENENVGERRRVWASCQVDGYTDMAGGHSFRKKQGERMRYKVMHKIHDFNKRFGYQMCVGCGRCDDACPQYISLSECIEKVADVVLVKEGVK
;
A
#
# COMPACT_ATOMS: atom_id res chain seq x y z
N MET A 1 17.62 -7.89 -16.09
CA MET A 1 18.63 -8.98 -15.98
C MET A 1 18.03 -10.11 -15.17
N LYS A 2 18.18 -11.37 -15.58
CA LYS A 2 17.67 -12.56 -14.86
C LYS A 2 18.87 -13.45 -14.53
N ILE A 3 19.02 -13.82 -13.25
CA ILE A 3 20.16 -14.62 -12.76
C ILE A 3 19.62 -15.89 -12.12
N LYS A 4 20.24 -17.02 -12.43
CA LYS A 4 19.98 -18.31 -11.79
C LYS A 4 21.05 -18.58 -10.74
N LEU A 5 20.65 -18.81 -9.50
CA LEU A 5 21.52 -19.17 -8.39
C LEU A 5 21.03 -20.47 -7.74
N ASP A 6 21.95 -21.28 -7.24
CA ASP A 6 21.60 -22.35 -6.31
C ASP A 6 21.42 -21.78 -4.88
N LYS A 7 20.75 -22.55 -4.01
CA LYS A 7 20.44 -22.12 -2.64
C LYS A 7 21.68 -21.80 -1.79
N SER A 8 22.75 -22.54 -1.97
CA SER A 8 24.00 -22.36 -1.21
C SER A 8 24.65 -21.03 -1.58
N SER A 9 24.79 -20.78 -2.88
CA SER A 9 25.37 -19.54 -3.42
C SER A 9 24.52 -18.32 -3.02
N PHE A 10 23.19 -18.46 -3.07
CA PHE A 10 22.29 -17.41 -2.60
C PHE A 10 22.46 -17.09 -1.12
N ASN A 11 22.48 -18.13 -0.26
CA ASN A 11 22.68 -17.96 1.18
C ASN A 11 24.05 -17.38 1.53
N GLN A 12 25.09 -17.70 0.76
CA GLN A 12 26.41 -17.10 0.93
C GLN A 12 26.38 -15.62 0.57
N GLY A 13 25.70 -15.23 -0.52
CA GLY A 13 25.50 -13.84 -0.89
C GLY A 13 24.74 -13.06 0.17
N LEU A 14 23.67 -13.61 0.76
CA LEU A 14 22.94 -12.98 1.86
C LEU A 14 23.84 -12.71 3.07
N LYS A 15 24.71 -13.65 3.44
CA LYS A 15 25.64 -13.46 4.56
C LYS A 15 26.62 -12.30 4.31
N MET A 16 27.10 -12.15 3.10
CA MET A 16 27.99 -11.03 2.73
C MET A 16 27.26 -9.68 2.79
N LEU A 17 26.05 -9.62 2.28
CA LEU A 17 25.25 -8.38 2.24
C LEU A 17 24.72 -7.95 3.61
N LYS A 18 24.59 -8.87 4.57
CA LYS A 18 24.01 -8.61 5.90
C LYS A 18 24.79 -7.59 6.73
N SER A 19 26.08 -7.41 6.46
CA SER A 19 26.90 -6.40 7.12
C SER A 19 26.51 -4.98 6.71
N GLU A 20 26.05 -4.79 5.48
CA GLU A 20 25.72 -3.49 4.88
C GLU A 20 24.21 -3.24 4.80
N TYR A 21 23.41 -4.28 4.60
CA TYR A 21 21.98 -4.20 4.35
C TYR A 21 21.16 -4.88 5.44
N LYS A 22 20.00 -4.31 5.74
CA LYS A 22 18.89 -5.03 6.36
C LYS A 22 18.12 -5.73 5.26
N ILE A 23 18.07 -7.07 5.29
CA ILE A 23 17.52 -7.89 4.21
C ILE A 23 16.14 -8.37 4.58
N LEU A 24 15.14 -7.99 3.77
CA LEU A 24 13.73 -8.26 4.03
C LEU A 24 13.11 -9.06 2.87
N ALA A 25 12.23 -10.00 3.23
CA ALA A 25 11.45 -10.78 2.27
C ALA A 25 10.08 -11.17 2.87
N PRO A 26 9.11 -11.61 2.05
CA PRO A 26 7.92 -12.25 2.57
C PRO A 26 8.29 -13.48 3.40
N LYS A 27 7.84 -13.53 4.65
CA LYS A 27 8.08 -14.62 5.60
C LYS A 27 6.78 -15.00 6.27
N THR A 28 6.53 -16.30 6.39
CA THR A 28 5.33 -16.82 7.09
C THR A 28 5.68 -17.17 8.52
N THR A 29 4.95 -16.57 9.45
CA THR A 29 5.05 -16.90 10.88
C THR A 29 3.79 -17.67 11.28
N PRO A 30 3.94 -18.96 11.69
CA PRO A 30 2.83 -19.81 12.08
C PRO A 30 2.09 -19.26 13.31
N PHE A 31 0.78 -19.45 13.35
CA PHE A 31 -0.08 -19.14 14.49
C PHE A 31 -0.03 -17.67 14.97
N LYS A 32 0.36 -16.74 14.07
CA LYS A 32 0.40 -15.29 14.34
C LYS A 32 -0.56 -14.47 13.49
N GLY A 33 -1.51 -15.16 12.83
CA GLY A 33 -2.55 -14.49 12.04
C GLY A 33 -3.66 -13.87 12.91
N THR A 34 -4.73 -13.47 12.25
CA THR A 34 -5.89 -12.85 12.93
C THR A 34 -6.57 -13.79 13.92
N PHE A 35 -6.55 -15.08 13.63
CA PHE A 35 -7.09 -16.14 14.50
C PHE A 35 -5.94 -17.03 14.97
N SER A 36 -6.11 -17.66 16.12
CA SER A 36 -5.08 -18.47 16.79
C SER A 36 -4.55 -19.66 15.98
N ASP A 37 -5.31 -20.11 14.99
CA ASP A 37 -5.00 -21.23 14.10
C ASP A 37 -4.52 -20.79 12.71
N THR A 38 -4.37 -19.48 12.49
CA THR A 38 -3.95 -18.95 11.21
C THR A 38 -2.53 -18.43 11.24
N ASP A 39 -1.86 -18.54 10.08
CA ASP A 39 -0.54 -18.00 9.85
C ASP A 39 -0.62 -16.54 9.41
N ILE A 40 0.49 -15.81 9.55
CA ILE A 40 0.66 -14.49 8.95
C ILE A 40 1.87 -14.50 8.03
N THR A 41 1.69 -13.96 6.83
CA THR A 41 2.80 -13.69 5.90
C THR A 41 2.99 -12.19 5.76
N LYS A 42 4.18 -11.71 6.12
CA LYS A 42 4.55 -10.29 6.00
C LYS A 42 6.04 -10.14 5.66
N TYR A 43 6.47 -8.92 5.36
CA TYR A 43 7.86 -8.63 5.10
C TYR A 43 8.63 -8.55 6.42
N GLU A 44 9.54 -9.49 6.62
CA GLU A 44 10.38 -9.60 7.82
C GLU A 44 11.85 -9.81 7.44
N GLU A 45 12.75 -9.59 8.39
CA GLU A 45 14.16 -9.84 8.19
C GLU A 45 14.42 -11.35 8.02
N ILE A 46 15.26 -11.66 7.02
CA ILE A 46 15.64 -13.01 6.67
C ILE A 46 17.17 -13.20 6.78
N SER A 47 17.57 -14.45 6.95
CA SER A 47 18.97 -14.86 6.99
C SER A 47 19.30 -15.92 5.94
N SER A 48 18.29 -16.57 5.39
CA SER A 48 18.45 -17.63 4.40
C SER A 48 17.25 -17.68 3.45
N ILE A 49 17.43 -18.34 2.29
CA ILE A 49 16.39 -18.53 1.29
C ILE A 49 15.22 -19.38 1.80
N GLU A 50 15.48 -20.27 2.76
CA GLU A 50 14.48 -21.16 3.35
C GLU A 50 13.44 -20.42 4.15
N GLU A 51 13.73 -19.18 4.58
CA GLU A 51 12.80 -18.32 5.30
C GLU A 51 11.83 -17.58 4.37
N ILE A 52 12.13 -17.55 3.07
CA ILE A 52 11.34 -16.79 2.10
C ILE A 52 10.07 -17.55 1.71
N GLU A 53 8.93 -16.89 1.83
CA GLU A 53 7.64 -17.41 1.36
C GLU A 53 7.43 -17.03 -0.10
N PHE A 54 7.55 -18.02 -1.01
CA PHE A 54 7.41 -17.82 -2.44
C PHE A 54 5.97 -18.03 -2.95
N ASN A 55 5.18 -18.83 -2.28
CA ASN A 55 3.88 -19.29 -2.77
C ASN A 55 2.71 -18.45 -2.28
N LYS A 56 2.74 -18.05 -1.01
CA LYS A 56 1.64 -17.29 -0.41
C LYS A 56 1.81 -15.77 -0.63
N LYS A 57 0.72 -15.09 -0.93
CA LYS A 57 0.66 -13.62 -0.93
C LYS A 57 0.80 -13.11 0.51
N SER A 58 1.61 -12.09 0.74
CA SER A 58 1.71 -11.47 2.06
C SER A 58 0.40 -10.76 2.44
N ASN A 59 0.02 -10.86 3.71
CA ASN A 59 -1.16 -10.20 4.26
C ASN A 59 -1.03 -8.67 4.23
N PHE A 60 0.19 -8.18 4.45
CA PHE A 60 0.53 -6.76 4.35
C PHE A 60 1.48 -6.53 3.18
N SER A 61 1.41 -5.35 2.58
CA SER A 61 2.30 -4.98 1.48
C SER A 61 3.69 -4.62 1.98
N ALA A 62 4.67 -4.65 1.07
CA ALA A 62 6.04 -4.20 1.35
C ALA A 62 6.14 -2.72 1.75
N LYS A 63 5.08 -1.95 1.57
CA LYS A 63 5.03 -0.52 1.92
C LYS A 63 5.51 -0.23 3.34
N GLU A 64 5.24 -1.12 4.30
CA GLU A 64 5.64 -0.94 5.70
C GLU A 64 7.17 -0.94 5.89
N THR A 65 7.92 -1.49 4.95
CA THR A 65 9.39 -1.52 5.02
C THR A 65 10.03 -0.17 4.72
N ILE A 66 9.36 0.67 3.93
CA ILE A 66 9.84 2.00 3.51
C ILE A 66 9.04 3.15 4.12
N LEU A 67 7.79 2.91 4.49
CA LEU A 67 6.91 3.86 5.16
C LEU A 67 6.49 3.27 6.51
N PRO A 68 7.20 3.56 7.61
CA PRO A 68 6.84 3.06 8.93
C PRO A 68 5.40 3.44 9.33
N ILE A 69 4.69 2.52 9.99
CA ILE A 69 3.32 2.76 10.47
C ILE A 69 3.26 3.99 11.37
N THR A 70 4.29 4.17 12.20
CA THR A 70 4.47 5.33 13.07
C THR A 70 5.92 5.78 12.98
N GLN A 71 6.12 7.08 12.79
CA GLN A 71 7.44 7.69 12.70
C GLN A 71 7.45 8.98 13.53
N VAL A 72 8.35 9.07 14.50
CA VAL A 72 8.61 10.34 15.19
C VAL A 72 9.40 11.23 14.25
N LEU A 73 8.89 12.41 13.97
CA LEU A 73 9.57 13.41 13.14
C LEU A 73 10.51 14.26 13.97
N PHE A 74 10.04 14.72 15.13
CA PHE A 74 10.85 15.49 16.06
C PHE A 74 10.26 15.44 17.46
N TYR A 75 11.14 15.66 18.42
CA TYR A 75 10.81 15.94 19.81
C TYR A 75 10.82 17.46 20.03
N PHE A 76 9.99 17.97 20.91
CA PHE A 76 9.90 19.38 21.19
C PHE A 76 9.77 19.69 22.69
N THR A 77 10.26 20.86 23.04
CA THR A 77 10.06 21.53 24.34
C THR A 77 9.50 22.92 24.08
N GLU A 78 9.25 23.69 25.11
CA GLU A 78 8.84 25.11 24.97
C GLU A 78 9.84 25.98 24.20
N LYS A 79 11.13 25.60 24.18
CA LYS A 79 12.20 26.45 23.68
C LYS A 79 12.93 25.90 22.46
N GLU A 80 12.90 24.60 22.25
CA GLU A 80 13.71 23.94 21.24
C GLU A 80 13.04 22.68 20.71
N TYR A 81 13.49 22.22 19.55
CA TYR A 81 13.10 20.94 18.98
C TYR A 81 14.34 20.17 18.54
N LYS A 82 14.26 18.83 18.57
CA LYS A 82 15.27 17.92 18.10
C LYS A 82 14.63 16.93 17.12
N THR A 83 15.18 16.82 15.90
CA THR A 83 14.76 15.78 14.95
C THR A 83 15.10 14.39 15.48
N SER A 84 14.27 13.41 15.16
CA SER A 84 14.57 12.02 15.48
C SER A 84 15.74 11.52 14.63
N ASP A 85 16.51 10.59 15.19
CA ASP A 85 17.56 9.90 14.43
C ASP A 85 16.90 9.00 13.36
N ILE A 86 17.48 8.96 12.18
CA ILE A 86 17.06 8.10 11.08
C ILE A 86 18.01 6.89 11.06
N ASP A 87 17.44 5.68 10.93
CA ASP A 87 18.24 4.48 10.71
C ASP A 87 18.79 4.53 9.28
N ASP A 88 20.09 4.74 9.14
CA ASP A 88 20.79 4.88 7.86
C ASP A 88 21.12 3.53 7.21
N LYS A 89 20.75 2.40 7.83
CA LYS A 89 21.03 1.08 7.29
C LYS A 89 20.29 0.88 5.97
N LYS A 90 21.02 0.56 4.92
CA LYS A 90 20.45 0.29 3.60
C LYS A 90 19.50 -0.91 3.65
N LEU A 91 18.42 -0.84 2.89
CA LEU A 91 17.44 -1.91 2.78
C LEU A 91 17.64 -2.67 1.47
N LEU A 92 17.66 -4.01 1.57
CA LEU A 92 17.53 -4.92 0.44
C LEU A 92 16.22 -5.68 0.62
N VAL A 93 15.25 -5.46 -0.27
CA VAL A 93 13.91 -6.05 -0.13
C VAL A 93 13.62 -6.95 -1.33
N PHE A 94 13.39 -8.23 -1.10
CA PHE A 94 12.92 -9.16 -2.13
C PHE A 94 11.42 -8.99 -2.30
N LEU A 95 11.02 -8.38 -3.41
CA LEU A 95 9.64 -7.96 -3.65
C LEU A 95 8.92 -8.93 -4.60
N ARG A 96 7.64 -9.16 -4.34
CA ARG A 96 6.72 -9.68 -5.34
C ARG A 96 6.42 -8.61 -6.39
N ALA A 97 6.05 -9.02 -7.61
CA ALA A 97 5.76 -8.08 -8.70
C ALA A 97 4.71 -7.01 -8.32
N CYS A 98 3.64 -7.39 -7.61
CA CYS A 98 2.63 -6.44 -7.17
C CYS A 98 3.17 -5.43 -6.14
N ASP A 99 4.09 -5.82 -5.29
CA ASP A 99 4.71 -4.94 -4.31
C ASP A 99 5.77 -4.05 -4.97
N LEU A 100 6.57 -4.58 -5.90
CA LEU A 100 7.50 -3.80 -6.72
C LEU A 100 6.76 -2.69 -7.48
N ASN A 101 5.67 -3.05 -8.18
CA ASN A 101 4.83 -2.07 -8.85
C ASN A 101 4.16 -1.09 -7.90
N GLY A 102 3.88 -1.51 -6.67
CA GLY A 102 3.38 -0.64 -5.60
C GLY A 102 4.41 0.39 -5.16
N ILE A 103 5.66 -0.04 -4.93
CA ILE A 103 6.77 0.83 -4.56
C ILE A 103 7.05 1.86 -5.66
N LYS A 104 7.11 1.44 -6.93
CA LYS A 104 7.27 2.39 -8.06
C LYS A 104 6.24 3.52 -8.03
N ARG A 105 4.98 3.23 -7.70
CA ARG A 105 3.92 4.25 -7.59
C ARG A 105 4.09 5.16 -6.38
N ILE A 106 4.66 4.64 -5.30
CA ILE A 106 5.01 5.45 -4.13
C ILE A 106 6.15 6.39 -4.47
N ASP A 107 7.17 5.92 -5.17
CA ASP A 107 8.31 6.71 -5.61
C ASP A 107 7.87 7.89 -6.48
N GLU A 108 6.96 7.67 -7.42
CA GLU A 108 6.39 8.75 -8.23
C GLU A 108 5.65 9.81 -7.40
N ILE A 109 4.95 9.40 -6.33
CA ILE A 109 4.25 10.33 -5.44
C ILE A 109 5.22 11.19 -4.63
N TYR A 110 6.31 10.59 -4.12
CA TYR A 110 7.21 11.26 -3.19
C TYR A 110 8.44 11.87 -3.86
N LEU A 111 8.95 11.26 -4.92
CA LEU A 111 10.21 11.65 -5.54
C LEU A 111 10.03 12.36 -6.89
N ASP A 112 8.81 12.33 -7.45
CA ASP A 112 8.48 12.83 -8.79
C ASP A 112 9.40 12.23 -9.90
N ILE A 113 9.89 11.01 -9.65
CA ILE A 113 10.75 10.26 -10.58
C ILE A 113 9.86 9.40 -11.45
N LYS A 114 9.92 9.62 -12.76
CA LYS A 114 9.15 8.85 -13.75
C LYS A 114 9.78 7.52 -14.15
N ASP A 115 11.09 7.38 -13.98
CA ASP A 115 11.83 6.14 -14.24
C ASP A 115 12.99 6.01 -13.26
N SER A 116 13.06 4.91 -12.52
CA SER A 116 14.23 4.50 -11.76
C SER A 116 14.86 3.28 -12.42
N ASP A 117 15.87 3.50 -13.25
CA ASP A 117 16.76 2.44 -13.71
C ASP A 117 17.65 2.01 -12.53
N LEU A 118 17.20 0.98 -11.80
CA LEU A 118 18.00 0.34 -10.76
C LEU A 118 18.72 -0.88 -11.36
N GLU A 119 19.86 -0.67 -12.00
CA GLU A 119 20.83 -1.73 -12.28
C GLU A 119 21.63 -2.05 -11.01
N ILE A 120 21.14 -3.00 -10.20
CA ILE A 120 21.79 -3.34 -8.92
C ILE A 120 22.59 -4.66 -8.98
N PHE A 121 22.36 -5.53 -9.96
CA PHE A 121 22.98 -6.85 -9.98
C PHE A 121 23.71 -7.16 -11.28
N GLU A 122 24.99 -7.49 -11.17
CA GLU A 122 25.78 -8.14 -12.22
C GLU A 122 25.66 -9.66 -12.08
N GLY A 123 25.33 -10.38 -13.15
CA GLY A 123 25.22 -11.82 -13.17
C GLY A 123 24.97 -12.39 -14.55
N GLU A 124 25.03 -13.71 -14.68
CA GLU A 124 24.79 -14.41 -15.92
C GLU A 124 23.32 -14.31 -16.33
N ILE A 125 23.06 -13.77 -17.53
CA ILE A 125 21.71 -13.57 -18.05
C ILE A 125 21.13 -14.95 -18.43
N CYS A 126 19.96 -15.28 -17.90
CA CYS A 126 19.23 -16.46 -18.29
C CYS A 126 17.84 -16.10 -18.81
N ASP A 127 17.36 -16.81 -19.82
CA ASP A 127 15.97 -16.77 -20.24
C ASP A 127 15.12 -17.54 -19.22
N PHE A 128 14.34 -16.80 -18.48
CA PHE A 128 13.42 -17.34 -17.50
C PHE A 128 12.08 -16.62 -17.60
N GLU A 129 11.02 -17.38 -17.83
CA GLU A 129 9.66 -16.86 -17.70
C GLU A 129 9.20 -17.00 -16.25
N VAL A 130 8.70 -15.92 -15.69
CA VAL A 130 8.09 -15.95 -14.35
C VAL A 130 6.72 -16.60 -14.50
N ASP A 131 6.53 -17.76 -13.90
CA ASP A 131 5.20 -18.33 -13.73
C ASP A 131 4.40 -17.44 -12.78
N TYR A 132 3.55 -16.60 -13.37
CA TYR A 132 2.58 -15.86 -12.57
C TYR A 132 1.50 -16.83 -12.06
N VAL A 133 1.17 -16.74 -10.80
CA VAL A 133 0.00 -17.41 -10.25
C VAL A 133 -1.21 -16.89 -11.02
N LYS A 134 -1.75 -17.73 -11.91
CA LYS A 134 -2.87 -17.38 -12.79
C LYS A 134 -4.24 -17.51 -12.12
N GLU A 135 -4.26 -17.94 -10.88
CA GLU A 135 -5.47 -18.03 -10.08
C GLU A 135 -5.99 -16.62 -9.77
N ASN A 136 -7.26 -16.37 -10.05
CA ASN A 136 -7.95 -15.09 -9.85
C ASN A 136 -7.51 -13.95 -10.77
N ILE A 137 -7.19 -14.23 -12.03
CA ILE A 137 -7.00 -13.16 -13.01
C ILE A 137 -8.37 -12.58 -13.36
N ILE A 138 -8.62 -11.38 -12.91
CA ILE A 138 -9.78 -10.57 -13.30
C ILE A 138 -9.29 -9.61 -14.39
N ASN A 139 -9.86 -9.73 -15.59
CA ASN A 139 -9.70 -8.70 -16.63
C ASN A 139 -10.61 -7.54 -16.28
N LEU A 140 -10.02 -6.44 -15.89
CA LEU A 140 -10.73 -5.25 -15.48
C LEU A 140 -10.49 -4.14 -16.49
N GLU A 141 -11.55 -3.72 -17.17
CA GLU A 141 -11.53 -2.56 -18.04
C GLU A 141 -11.82 -1.30 -17.23
N VAL A 142 -10.85 -0.39 -17.19
CA VAL A 142 -11.01 0.90 -16.53
C VAL A 142 -11.41 1.91 -17.59
N PRO A 143 -12.57 2.58 -17.47
CA PRO A 143 -13.02 3.54 -18.48
C PRO A 143 -12.07 4.74 -18.54
N GLU A 144 -11.78 5.21 -19.76
CA GLU A 144 -10.88 6.33 -20.00
C GLU A 144 -11.54 7.69 -19.75
N ASN A 145 -12.80 7.83 -20.16
CA ASN A 145 -13.54 9.09 -20.14
C ASN A 145 -14.52 9.17 -18.96
N ILE A 146 -13.99 9.36 -17.76
CA ILE A 146 -14.82 9.47 -16.55
C ILE A 146 -15.23 10.92 -16.31
N ASP A 147 -16.51 11.23 -16.43
CA ASP A 147 -17.08 12.49 -15.89
C ASP A 147 -17.19 12.38 -14.36
N ILE A 148 -16.18 12.91 -13.67
CA ILE A 148 -16.13 12.88 -12.21
C ILE A 148 -17.30 13.61 -11.56
N VAL A 149 -17.74 14.72 -12.11
CA VAL A 149 -18.80 15.55 -11.50
C VAL A 149 -20.10 14.77 -11.47
N GLU A 150 -20.40 14.10 -12.57
CA GLU A 150 -21.62 13.34 -12.71
C GLU A 150 -21.55 12.01 -11.95
N LEU A 151 -20.46 11.25 -12.11
CA LEU A 151 -20.25 10.01 -11.38
C LEU A 151 -20.26 10.24 -9.86
N SER A 152 -19.80 11.42 -9.41
CA SER A 152 -19.79 11.74 -7.99
C SER A 152 -21.17 11.84 -7.36
N LYS A 153 -22.21 12.10 -8.15
CA LYS A 153 -23.60 12.21 -7.72
C LYS A 153 -24.40 10.92 -7.93
N HIS A 154 -23.78 9.91 -8.56
CA HIS A 154 -24.47 8.69 -8.92
C HIS A 154 -24.80 7.84 -7.69
N THR A 155 -25.98 7.23 -7.67
CA THR A 155 -26.51 6.43 -6.56
C THR A 155 -25.77 5.12 -6.33
N MET A 156 -24.89 4.68 -7.24
CA MET A 156 -24.05 3.49 -7.04
C MET A 156 -23.21 3.53 -5.77
N TRP A 157 -22.95 4.73 -5.26
CA TRP A 157 -22.15 4.90 -4.04
C TRP A 157 -22.94 4.67 -2.75
N ASP A 158 -24.29 4.74 -2.81
CA ASP A 158 -25.16 4.66 -1.63
C ASP A 158 -25.10 3.27 -0.97
N GLU A 159 -24.83 2.21 -1.73
CA GLU A 159 -24.68 0.86 -1.16
C GLU A 159 -23.57 0.77 -0.12
N TYR A 160 -22.52 1.58 -0.28
CA TYR A 160 -21.37 1.57 0.64
C TYR A 160 -21.65 2.29 1.96
N ASP A 161 -22.69 3.10 2.03
CA ASP A 161 -23.14 3.76 3.27
C ASP A 161 -23.56 2.73 4.33
N THR A 162 -24.09 1.60 3.89
CA THR A 162 -24.55 0.51 4.77
C THR A 162 -23.56 -0.66 4.83
N ARG A 163 -22.84 -0.96 3.73
CA ARG A 163 -21.90 -2.09 3.67
C ARG A 163 -20.57 -1.78 4.32
N CYS A 164 -20.03 -0.58 4.13
CA CYS A 164 -18.70 -0.23 4.63
C CYS A 164 -18.75 0.17 6.11
N ILE A 165 -18.04 -0.54 6.98
CA ILE A 165 -17.94 -0.24 8.42
C ILE A 165 -16.83 0.75 8.74
N ALA A 166 -16.24 1.41 7.76
CA ALA A 166 -15.19 2.43 7.91
C ALA A 166 -13.94 1.97 8.70
N CYS A 167 -13.60 0.68 8.70
CA CYS A 167 -12.47 0.14 9.49
C CYS A 167 -11.09 0.51 8.94
N GLY A 168 -10.97 0.97 7.69
CA GLY A 168 -9.71 1.40 7.09
C GLY A 168 -8.74 0.32 6.64
N LYS A 169 -8.96 -0.96 6.96
CA LYS A 169 -8.04 -2.07 6.66
C LYS A 169 -7.60 -2.12 5.19
N CYS A 170 -8.53 -1.88 4.27
CA CYS A 170 -8.27 -1.89 2.83
C CYS A 170 -7.19 -0.88 2.37
N ASN A 171 -6.95 0.20 3.13
CA ASN A 171 -5.86 1.15 2.85
C ASN A 171 -4.56 0.72 3.52
N PHE A 172 -4.64 0.14 4.72
CA PHE A 172 -3.44 -0.30 5.45
C PHE A 172 -2.72 -1.43 4.71
N VAL A 173 -3.44 -2.39 4.15
CA VAL A 173 -2.85 -3.51 3.40
C VAL A 173 -2.46 -3.14 1.96
N CYS A 174 -2.96 -2.03 1.42
CA CYS A 174 -2.73 -1.64 0.03
C CYS A 174 -1.31 -1.12 -0.18
N PRO A 175 -0.56 -1.64 -1.17
CA PRO A 175 0.81 -1.21 -1.44
C PRO A 175 0.92 0.24 -1.95
N THR A 176 -0.15 0.83 -2.47
CA THR A 176 -0.14 2.17 -3.07
C THR A 176 -0.89 3.23 -2.25
N CYS A 177 -1.48 2.87 -1.09
CA CYS A 177 -2.13 3.86 -0.23
C CYS A 177 -1.12 4.48 0.73
N THR A 178 -1.00 5.81 0.69
CA THR A 178 -0.02 6.60 1.47
C THR A 178 -0.68 7.58 2.43
N CYS A 179 -1.96 7.39 2.75
CA CYS A 179 -2.67 8.26 3.68
C CYS A 179 -2.01 8.27 5.06
N PHE A 180 -1.78 9.44 5.61
CA PHE A 180 -1.21 9.63 6.94
C PHE A 180 -1.90 10.77 7.68
N THR A 181 -1.66 10.84 8.98
CA THR A 181 -2.02 11.97 9.83
C THR A 181 -0.83 12.36 10.70
N MET A 182 -0.81 13.58 11.16
CA MET A 182 0.15 14.06 12.15
C MET A 182 -0.49 14.04 13.54
N GLN A 183 0.28 13.61 14.53
CA GLN A 183 -0.15 13.55 15.93
C GLN A 183 0.90 14.20 16.81
N ASP A 184 0.46 15.10 17.67
CA ASP A 184 1.27 15.64 18.75
C ASP A 184 0.98 14.86 20.02
N ILE A 185 1.99 14.25 20.59
CA ILE A 185 1.92 13.47 21.83
C ILE A 185 2.64 14.25 22.92
N TYR A 186 1.89 14.75 23.89
CA TYR A 186 2.44 15.42 25.05
C TYR A 186 2.73 14.42 26.16
N TYR A 187 3.87 14.58 26.81
CA TYR A 187 4.24 13.74 27.95
C TYR A 187 3.51 14.19 29.20
N LYS A 188 2.93 13.24 29.95
CA LYS A 188 2.07 13.54 31.12
C LYS A 188 2.79 14.33 32.24
N GLU A 189 4.11 14.20 32.33
CA GLU A 189 4.90 14.85 33.35
C GLU A 189 5.21 16.32 33.06
N ASN A 190 5.10 16.71 31.79
CA ASN A 190 5.26 18.09 31.35
C ASN A 190 4.47 18.31 30.06
N GLU A 191 3.36 19.01 30.15
CA GLU A 191 2.44 19.26 29.03
C GLU A 191 3.07 20.08 27.89
N ASN A 192 4.23 20.71 28.11
CA ASN A 192 4.94 21.50 27.11
C ASN A 192 6.07 20.73 26.43
N VAL A 193 6.24 19.45 26.78
CA VAL A 193 7.25 18.56 26.19
C VAL A 193 6.56 17.39 25.53
N GLY A 194 6.99 17.07 24.32
CA GLY A 194 6.36 16.00 23.57
C GLY A 194 7.08 15.66 22.29
N GLU A 195 6.35 14.98 21.43
CA GLU A 195 6.82 14.58 20.11
C GLU A 195 5.75 14.73 19.04
N ARG A 196 6.15 15.03 17.82
CA ARG A 196 5.28 15.00 16.65
C ARG A 196 5.56 13.74 15.86
N ARG A 197 4.51 12.98 15.61
CA ARG A 197 4.54 11.74 14.84
C ARG A 197 3.76 11.88 13.54
N ARG A 198 4.30 11.24 12.50
CA ARG A 198 3.54 10.84 11.32
C ARG A 198 3.03 9.43 11.56
N VAL A 199 1.73 9.20 11.40
CA VAL A 199 1.08 7.90 11.61
C VAL A 199 0.25 7.56 10.39
N TRP A 200 0.27 6.30 9.95
CA TRP A 200 -0.64 5.89 8.88
C TRP A 200 -2.09 6.19 9.25
N ALA A 201 -2.81 6.62 8.25
CA ALA A 201 -4.24 6.88 8.35
C ALA A 201 -5.00 6.24 7.19
N SER A 202 -6.30 6.38 7.16
CA SER A 202 -7.11 5.86 6.07
C SER A 202 -8.19 6.84 5.69
N CYS A 203 -8.27 7.14 4.39
CA CYS A 203 -9.37 7.95 3.85
C CYS A 203 -10.76 7.29 3.99
N GLN A 204 -10.81 6.02 4.42
CA GLN A 204 -12.05 5.29 4.71
C GLN A 204 -12.52 5.45 6.15
N VAL A 205 -11.66 5.93 7.06
CA VAL A 205 -12.00 6.13 8.47
C VAL A 205 -12.68 7.50 8.64
N ASP A 206 -13.63 7.56 9.55
CA ASP A 206 -14.29 8.81 9.93
C ASP A 206 -13.29 9.80 10.51
N GLY A 207 -13.56 11.09 10.30
CA GLY A 207 -12.69 12.15 10.76
C GLY A 207 -11.44 12.43 9.94
N TYR A 208 -11.05 11.54 9.00
CA TYR A 208 -9.82 11.73 8.18
C TYR A 208 -9.83 13.03 7.37
N THR A 209 -11.00 13.51 6.96
CA THR A 209 -11.16 14.75 6.17
C THR A 209 -11.71 15.90 6.97
N ASP A 210 -11.72 15.81 8.30
CA ASP A 210 -12.17 16.88 9.16
C ASP A 210 -11.17 18.03 9.14
N MET A 211 -11.72 19.22 9.06
CA MET A 211 -10.97 20.47 9.05
C MET A 211 -11.18 21.24 10.34
N ALA A 212 -10.30 22.19 10.59
CA ALA A 212 -10.49 23.15 11.65
C ALA A 212 -11.87 23.84 11.51
N GLY A 213 -12.60 23.93 12.62
CA GLY A 213 -13.97 24.44 12.63
C GLY A 213 -15.06 23.37 12.44
N GLY A 214 -14.70 22.08 12.41
CA GLY A 214 -15.67 20.96 12.40
C GLY A 214 -16.30 20.66 11.04
N HIS A 215 -15.75 21.21 9.95
CA HIS A 215 -16.19 20.86 8.61
C HIS A 215 -15.58 19.53 8.15
N SER A 216 -16.40 18.65 7.57
CA SER A 216 -15.94 17.41 6.93
C SER A 216 -16.45 17.31 5.50
N PHE A 217 -15.53 17.02 4.57
CA PHE A 217 -15.87 16.87 3.14
C PHE A 217 -16.50 15.52 2.81
N ARG A 218 -16.32 14.48 3.64
CA ARG A 218 -16.77 13.12 3.38
C ARG A 218 -17.37 12.52 4.63
N LYS A 219 -18.67 12.74 4.82
CA LYS A 219 -19.40 12.27 6.00
C LYS A 219 -19.86 10.82 5.86
N LYS A 220 -20.22 10.42 4.65
CA LYS A 220 -20.77 9.10 4.33
C LYS A 220 -19.68 8.13 3.83
N GLN A 221 -19.87 6.83 4.06
CA GLN A 221 -18.94 5.79 3.61
C GLN A 221 -18.89 5.68 2.09
N GLY A 222 -20.02 5.89 1.40
CA GLY A 222 -20.08 5.95 -0.05
C GLY A 222 -19.22 7.07 -0.64
N GLU A 223 -19.22 8.24 -0.02
CA GLU A 223 -18.36 9.36 -0.43
C GLU A 223 -16.87 9.03 -0.25
N ARG A 224 -16.51 8.30 0.81
CA ARG A 224 -15.14 7.84 1.06
C ARG A 224 -14.73 6.76 0.07
N MET A 225 -15.64 5.81 -0.23
CA MET A 225 -15.39 4.76 -1.23
C MET A 225 -15.19 5.37 -2.62
N ARG A 226 -16.06 6.29 -3.02
CA ARG A 226 -15.91 7.06 -4.26
C ARG A 226 -14.53 7.70 -4.36
N TYR A 227 -14.10 8.42 -3.32
CA TYR A 227 -12.79 9.06 -3.29
C TYR A 227 -11.65 8.04 -3.47
N LYS A 228 -11.71 6.92 -2.74
CA LYS A 228 -10.70 5.86 -2.87
C LYS A 228 -10.62 5.30 -4.28
N VAL A 229 -11.77 5.00 -4.89
CA VAL A 229 -11.82 4.43 -6.24
C VAL A 229 -11.31 5.43 -7.26
N MET A 230 -11.85 6.66 -7.25
CA MET A 230 -11.46 7.70 -8.19
C MET A 230 -9.98 8.06 -8.07
N HIS A 231 -9.45 8.13 -6.85
CA HIS A 231 -8.02 8.35 -6.64
C HIS A 231 -7.14 7.29 -7.32
N LYS A 232 -7.60 6.02 -7.37
CA LYS A 232 -6.84 4.91 -7.95
C LYS A 232 -6.97 4.77 -9.46
N ILE A 233 -8.12 5.07 -10.02
CA ILE A 233 -8.38 4.81 -11.45
C ILE A 233 -8.41 6.08 -12.30
N HIS A 234 -8.63 7.25 -11.71
CA HIS A 234 -8.74 8.50 -12.43
C HIS A 234 -7.63 9.49 -12.06
N ASP A 235 -7.54 9.93 -10.78
CA ASP A 235 -6.69 11.06 -10.40
C ASP A 235 -5.20 10.74 -10.61
N PHE A 236 -4.78 9.55 -10.22
CA PHE A 236 -3.40 9.10 -10.43
C PHE A 236 -3.10 8.92 -11.92
N ASN A 237 -4.03 8.31 -12.68
CA ASN A 237 -3.88 8.13 -14.11
C ASN A 237 -3.76 9.47 -14.84
N LYS A 238 -4.56 10.46 -14.46
CA LYS A 238 -4.48 11.81 -15.03
C LYS A 238 -3.12 12.47 -14.81
N ARG A 239 -2.46 12.16 -13.68
CA ARG A 239 -1.15 12.73 -13.36
C ARG A 239 0.01 11.96 -13.98
N PHE A 240 -0.03 10.62 -13.94
CA PHE A 240 1.10 9.76 -14.27
C PHE A 240 0.91 8.90 -15.52
N GLY A 241 -0.28 8.87 -16.13
CA GLY A 241 -0.57 8.17 -17.37
C GLY A 241 -0.93 6.68 -17.22
N TYR A 242 -1.06 6.15 -15.99
CA TYR A 242 -1.47 4.77 -15.73
C TYR A 242 -2.13 4.62 -14.35
N GLN A 243 -2.70 3.44 -14.07
CA GLN A 243 -3.50 3.21 -12.88
C GLN A 243 -2.66 3.09 -11.60
N MET A 244 -3.16 3.67 -10.51
CA MET A 244 -2.54 3.51 -9.18
C MET A 244 -2.71 2.10 -8.62
N CYS A 245 -3.84 1.44 -8.93
CA CYS A 245 -4.10 0.08 -8.48
C CYS A 245 -3.18 -0.91 -9.19
N VAL A 246 -2.55 -1.81 -8.43
CA VAL A 246 -1.65 -2.87 -8.93
C VAL A 246 -2.33 -4.24 -9.00
N GLY A 247 -3.64 -4.33 -8.76
CA GLY A 247 -4.41 -5.58 -8.85
C GLY A 247 -4.04 -6.68 -7.83
N CYS A 248 -3.42 -6.33 -6.70
CA CYS A 248 -2.92 -7.34 -5.75
C CYS A 248 -4.01 -8.04 -4.92
N GLY A 249 -5.25 -7.56 -4.87
CA GLY A 249 -6.39 -8.15 -4.16
C GLY A 249 -6.35 -8.08 -2.63
N ARG A 250 -5.28 -7.56 -2.00
CA ARG A 250 -5.19 -7.51 -0.53
C ARG A 250 -6.32 -6.73 0.15
N CYS A 251 -6.85 -5.71 -0.52
CA CYS A 251 -7.95 -4.93 0.04
C CYS A 251 -9.24 -5.73 0.12
N ASP A 252 -9.45 -6.64 -0.82
CA ASP A 252 -10.61 -7.54 -0.86
C ASP A 252 -10.45 -8.62 0.22
N ASP A 253 -9.26 -9.25 0.32
CA ASP A 253 -8.95 -10.24 1.35
C ASP A 253 -9.08 -9.68 2.78
N ALA A 254 -8.71 -8.43 2.99
CA ALA A 254 -8.74 -7.79 4.31
C ALA A 254 -10.12 -7.23 4.69
N CYS A 255 -11.07 -7.16 3.76
CA CYS A 255 -12.36 -6.53 4.01
C CYS A 255 -13.31 -7.45 4.79
N PRO A 256 -13.69 -7.11 6.04
CA PRO A 256 -14.61 -7.95 6.81
C PRO A 256 -16.06 -7.93 6.25
N GLN A 257 -16.35 -7.03 5.33
CA GLN A 257 -17.64 -6.89 4.67
C GLN A 257 -17.62 -7.39 3.21
N TYR A 258 -16.53 -8.07 2.81
CA TYR A 258 -16.36 -8.64 1.47
C TYR A 258 -16.63 -7.62 0.33
N ILE A 259 -16.20 -6.37 0.54
CA ILE A 259 -16.28 -5.34 -0.50
C ILE A 259 -15.11 -5.51 -1.43
N SER A 260 -15.39 -5.85 -2.70
CA SER A 260 -14.39 -5.96 -3.75
C SER A 260 -14.14 -4.61 -4.41
N LEU A 261 -12.85 -4.25 -4.56
CA LEU A 261 -12.47 -3.05 -5.29
C LEU A 261 -12.65 -3.25 -6.80
N SER A 262 -12.41 -4.45 -7.32
CA SER A 262 -12.62 -4.77 -8.74
C SER A 262 -14.09 -4.62 -9.12
N GLU A 263 -15.02 -5.22 -8.36
CA GLU A 263 -16.46 -5.04 -8.58
C GLU A 263 -16.88 -3.56 -8.53
N CYS A 264 -16.29 -2.77 -7.66
CA CYS A 264 -16.57 -1.35 -7.59
C CYS A 264 -16.11 -0.61 -8.86
N ILE A 265 -14.97 -1.00 -9.44
CA ILE A 265 -14.47 -0.44 -10.70
C ILE A 265 -15.33 -0.89 -11.87
N GLU A 266 -15.79 -2.15 -11.91
CA GLU A 266 -16.72 -2.65 -12.91
C GLU A 266 -18.04 -1.85 -12.91
N LYS A 267 -18.59 -1.57 -11.73
CA LYS A 267 -19.79 -0.70 -11.61
C LYS A 267 -19.52 0.71 -12.14
N VAL A 268 -18.33 1.27 -11.94
CA VAL A 268 -17.97 2.55 -12.55
C VAL A 268 -17.95 2.43 -14.06
N ALA A 269 -17.36 1.37 -14.61
CA ALA A 269 -17.33 1.13 -16.05
C ALA A 269 -18.74 0.99 -16.63
N ASP A 270 -19.62 0.24 -15.98
CA ASP A 270 -21.02 0.10 -16.41
C ASP A 270 -21.76 1.45 -16.46
N VAL A 271 -21.59 2.30 -15.46
CA VAL A 271 -22.20 3.64 -15.44
C VAL A 271 -21.70 4.52 -16.58
N VAL A 272 -20.42 4.45 -16.91
CA VAL A 272 -19.81 5.23 -18.01
C VAL A 272 -20.28 4.70 -19.37
N LEU A 273 -20.26 3.37 -19.58
CA LEU A 273 -20.65 2.74 -20.84
C LEU A 273 -22.15 2.90 -21.18
N VAL A 274 -23.02 2.86 -20.18
CA VAL A 274 -24.47 3.11 -20.39
C VAL A 274 -24.70 4.51 -20.94
N LYS A 275 -23.91 5.50 -20.56
CA LYS A 275 -24.02 6.86 -21.07
C LYS A 275 -23.47 7.04 -22.47
N GLU A 276 -22.41 6.32 -22.82
CA GLU A 276 -21.84 6.34 -24.17
C GLU A 276 -22.76 5.60 -25.20
N GLY A 277 -23.87 5.01 -24.75
CA GLY A 277 -24.80 4.29 -25.59
C GLY A 277 -24.27 2.98 -26.17
N VAL A 278 -23.25 2.42 -25.50
CA VAL A 278 -22.57 1.16 -25.91
C VAL A 278 -23.25 -0.08 -25.31
N LYS A 279 -24.20 0.10 -24.36
CA LYS A 279 -25.04 -0.97 -23.79
C LYS A 279 -26.51 -0.64 -23.91
#